data_66acf46f7ec3e71036a15c2c8067c328
#
_entry.id   66acf46f7ec3e71036a15c2c8067c328
#
_cell.length_a   1.000
_cell.length_b   1.000
_cell.length_c   1.000
_cell.angle_alpha   90.00
_cell.angle_beta   90.00
_cell.angle_gamma   90.00
#
_symmetry.space_group_name_H-M   'P 1'
#
loop_
_entity.id
_entity.type
_entity.pdbx_description
1 polymer ?
#
loop_
_entity_poly.entity_id
_entity_poly.type
_entity_poly.pdbx_seq_one_letter_code
_entity_poly.pdbx_strand_id
1 'polypeptide(L)'
;MDGIKDLFETFEVLNFWDTENTKVMDDNMSWGRYDKADWDFYQEIRRSLSSPKVLNLYAGQKGKYYNQTEDGKSGADGLYLLAPTTDLVAEANKSKDYNDCSYVILYRTGNNQKIIFAGDSAEKTWNYILENHEEDVKDVDILIAPHHGRKTGGNDEYLDVLNPKLTLFGNAKSEYLDYSSWNNRGLDHITNNQANCIIINTNGESGMDVYVTYEVFAKKRNPDTFYDETYGGWYIMTIYEG
;
A
#
# COMPACT_ATOMS: atom_id res chain seq x y z
N MET A 1 -0.95 -0.58 -13.63
CA MET A 1 0.21 0.17 -14.17
C MET A 1 -0.24 1.30 -15.10
N ASP A 2 -1.50 1.58 -15.11
CA ASP A 2 -2.09 2.71 -15.83
C ASP A 2 -1.45 4.02 -15.34
N GLY A 3 -0.88 4.82 -16.24
CA GLY A 3 -0.21 6.09 -15.92
C GLY A 3 1.25 6.00 -15.45
N ILE A 4 1.91 4.85 -15.48
CA ILE A 4 3.33 4.75 -15.09
C ILE A 4 4.23 5.60 -16.01
N LYS A 5 3.90 5.66 -17.28
CA LYS A 5 4.63 6.46 -18.26
C LYS A 5 4.51 7.96 -17.95
N ASP A 6 3.30 8.42 -17.66
CA ASP A 6 3.02 9.83 -17.32
C ASP A 6 3.76 10.25 -16.04
N LEU A 7 3.90 9.32 -15.07
CA LEU A 7 4.68 9.58 -13.85
C LEU A 7 6.15 9.82 -14.17
N PHE A 8 6.75 9.02 -15.06
CA PHE A 8 8.15 9.19 -15.45
C PHE A 8 8.38 10.41 -16.38
N GLU A 9 7.37 10.84 -17.12
CA GLU A 9 7.41 12.08 -17.91
C GLU A 9 7.29 13.33 -17.01
N THR A 10 6.62 13.19 -15.85
CA THR A 10 6.38 14.31 -14.91
C THR A 10 7.51 14.46 -13.89
N PHE A 11 8.10 13.35 -13.44
CA PHE A 11 9.09 13.33 -12.37
C PHE A 11 10.39 12.68 -12.83
N GLU A 12 11.53 13.16 -12.30
CA GLU A 12 12.81 12.46 -12.43
C GLU A 12 12.84 11.29 -11.45
N VAL A 13 12.69 10.06 -11.98
CA VAL A 13 12.73 8.83 -11.18
C VAL A 13 14.14 8.30 -11.12
N LEU A 14 14.80 8.43 -9.98
CA LEU A 14 16.19 7.99 -9.78
C LEU A 14 16.29 6.49 -9.49
N ASN A 15 15.35 5.94 -8.73
CA ASN A 15 15.32 4.53 -8.35
C ASN A 15 13.95 3.94 -8.64
N PHE A 16 13.93 2.73 -9.15
CA PHE A 16 12.73 1.95 -9.39
C PHE A 16 12.83 0.63 -8.64
N TRP A 17 11.89 0.40 -7.72
CA TRP A 17 11.82 -0.85 -6.97
C TRP A 17 10.96 -1.85 -7.74
N ASP A 18 11.54 -2.94 -8.12
CA ASP A 18 10.88 -4.03 -8.83
C ASP A 18 11.13 -5.36 -8.12
N THR A 19 10.28 -6.35 -8.37
CA THR A 19 10.51 -7.73 -7.95
C THR A 19 11.03 -8.55 -9.13
N GLU A 20 11.77 -9.62 -8.87
CA GLU A 20 12.26 -10.50 -9.93
C GLU A 20 11.15 -11.44 -10.46
N ASN A 21 9.94 -10.91 -10.59
CA ASN A 21 8.83 -11.65 -11.16
C ASN A 21 9.00 -11.82 -12.67
N THR A 22 8.54 -12.98 -13.17
CA THR A 22 8.60 -13.33 -14.60
C THR A 22 7.26 -13.12 -15.30
N LYS A 23 6.41 -12.22 -14.79
CA LYS A 23 5.10 -11.95 -15.39
C LYS A 23 5.28 -11.46 -16.83
N VAL A 24 4.58 -12.11 -17.72
CA VAL A 24 4.42 -11.72 -19.13
C VAL A 24 2.95 -11.61 -19.45
N MET A 25 2.62 -10.74 -20.37
CA MET A 25 1.26 -10.59 -20.89
C MET A 25 1.25 -11.10 -22.33
N ASP A 26 0.16 -11.77 -22.73
CA ASP A 26 -0.01 -12.20 -24.11
C ASP A 26 -0.25 -10.97 -25.00
N ASP A 27 0.52 -10.84 -26.09
CA ASP A 27 0.37 -9.74 -27.04
C ASP A 27 -1.01 -9.68 -27.68
N ASN A 28 -1.71 -10.82 -27.76
CA ASN A 28 -3.03 -10.93 -28.36
C ASN A 28 -4.18 -10.74 -27.33
N MET A 29 -3.86 -10.50 -26.05
CA MET A 29 -4.91 -10.28 -25.06
C MET A 29 -5.65 -8.99 -25.29
N SER A 30 -6.91 -8.95 -24.87
CA SER A 30 -7.66 -7.70 -24.79
C SER A 30 -7.16 -6.87 -23.60
N TRP A 31 -6.61 -5.70 -23.87
CA TRP A 31 -6.13 -4.76 -22.84
C TRP A 31 -7.27 -4.04 -22.10
N GLY A 32 -8.52 -4.11 -22.67
CA GLY A 32 -9.68 -3.48 -22.06
C GLY A 32 -9.46 -1.98 -21.88
N ARG A 33 -9.49 -1.52 -20.62
CA ARG A 33 -9.25 -0.13 -20.25
C ARG A 33 -7.78 0.23 -20.02
N TYR A 34 -6.90 -0.79 -20.00
CA TYR A 34 -5.46 -0.58 -19.76
C TYR A 34 -4.73 -0.26 -21.04
N ASP A 35 -3.68 0.56 -20.97
CA ASP A 35 -2.83 0.87 -22.12
C ASP A 35 -1.67 -0.14 -22.20
N LYS A 36 -1.53 -0.77 -23.38
CA LYS A 36 -0.38 -1.64 -23.66
C LYS A 36 0.93 -0.86 -23.56
N ALA A 37 0.94 0.41 -23.90
CA ALA A 37 2.13 1.25 -23.85
C ALA A 37 2.69 1.39 -22.42
N ASP A 38 1.83 1.43 -21.40
CA ASP A 38 2.27 1.42 -20.00
C ASP A 38 2.92 0.09 -19.60
N TRP A 39 2.40 -1.03 -20.11
CA TRP A 39 3.01 -2.33 -19.90
C TRP A 39 4.38 -2.45 -20.59
N ASP A 40 4.45 -2.06 -21.83
CA ASP A 40 5.69 -2.11 -22.61
C ASP A 40 6.75 -1.21 -21.95
N PHE A 41 6.37 -0.01 -21.52
CA PHE A 41 7.23 0.91 -20.78
C PHE A 41 7.70 0.29 -19.44
N TYR A 42 6.81 -0.33 -18.66
CA TYR A 42 7.20 -1.04 -17.45
C TYR A 42 8.23 -2.15 -17.74
N GLN A 43 8.03 -2.93 -18.82
CA GLN A 43 8.98 -3.96 -19.24
C GLN A 43 10.34 -3.39 -19.67
N GLU A 44 10.36 -2.16 -20.18
CA GLU A 44 11.58 -1.45 -20.53
C GLU A 44 12.31 -0.95 -19.27
N ILE A 45 11.63 -0.21 -18.40
CA ILE A 45 12.26 0.39 -17.21
C ILE A 45 12.81 -0.65 -16.24
N ARG A 46 12.14 -1.79 -16.04
CA ARG A 46 12.62 -2.85 -15.16
C ARG A 46 13.91 -3.53 -15.64
N ARG A 47 14.31 -3.28 -16.88
CA ARG A 47 15.57 -3.74 -17.48
C ARG A 47 16.61 -2.65 -17.57
N SER A 48 16.36 -1.47 -17.05
CA SER A 48 17.29 -0.36 -17.10
C SER A 48 18.58 -0.70 -16.35
N LEU A 49 19.72 -0.42 -17.01
CA LEU A 49 21.05 -0.62 -16.44
C LEU A 49 21.64 0.66 -15.82
N SER A 50 20.98 1.80 -16.00
CA SER A 50 21.54 3.09 -15.61
C SER A 50 20.51 4.01 -14.90
N SER A 51 19.49 4.48 -15.60
CA SER A 51 18.47 5.39 -15.07
C SER A 51 17.09 5.03 -15.62
N PRO A 52 16.10 4.74 -14.73
CA PRO A 52 16.27 4.64 -13.28
C PRO A 52 17.18 3.48 -12.86
N LYS A 53 17.78 3.58 -11.68
CA LYS A 53 18.45 2.44 -11.07
C LYS A 53 17.39 1.46 -10.57
N VAL A 54 17.36 0.26 -11.15
CA VAL A 54 16.44 -0.81 -10.73
C VAL A 54 17.01 -1.50 -9.50
N LEU A 55 16.18 -1.65 -8.48
CA LEU A 55 16.49 -2.35 -7.24
C LEU A 55 15.47 -3.46 -7.01
N ASN A 56 15.94 -4.70 -6.96
CA ASN A 56 15.12 -5.85 -6.58
C ASN A 56 15.29 -6.06 -5.07
N LEU A 57 14.26 -5.68 -4.31
CA LEU A 57 14.32 -5.67 -2.86
C LEU A 57 13.47 -6.81 -2.28
N TYR A 58 13.95 -7.34 -1.16
CA TYR A 58 13.31 -8.44 -0.45
C TYR A 58 13.28 -8.17 1.06
N ALA A 59 12.36 -8.81 1.75
CA ALA A 59 12.31 -8.80 3.21
C ALA A 59 13.67 -9.10 3.83
N GLY A 60 14.03 -8.37 4.88
CA GLY A 60 15.31 -8.52 5.58
C GLY A 60 16.53 -7.86 4.92
N GLN A 61 16.45 -7.42 3.67
CA GLN A 61 17.51 -6.61 3.06
C GLN A 61 17.56 -5.23 3.70
N LYS A 62 18.78 -4.67 3.80
CA LYS A 62 19.01 -3.35 4.39
C LYS A 62 19.60 -2.40 3.38
N GLY A 63 19.17 -1.15 3.42
CA GLY A 63 19.66 -0.11 2.53
C GLY A 63 19.56 1.29 3.14
N LYS A 64 20.00 2.30 2.40
CA LYS A 64 20.02 3.67 2.88
C LYS A 64 18.64 4.22 3.24
N TYR A 65 17.58 3.75 2.58
CA TYR A 65 16.24 4.30 2.67
C TYR A 65 15.18 3.27 3.08
N TYR A 66 15.58 2.07 3.51
CA TYR A 66 14.68 0.99 3.91
C TYR A 66 15.35 0.01 4.85
N ASN A 67 14.59 -0.67 5.70
CA ASN A 67 15.02 -1.67 6.67
C ASN A 67 16.24 -1.23 7.48
N GLN A 68 16.16 -0.06 8.05
CA GLN A 68 17.27 0.52 8.77
C GLN A 68 17.47 -0.11 10.13
N THR A 69 18.68 0.07 10.69
CA THR A 69 19.00 -0.45 12.02
C THR A 69 18.20 0.27 13.09
N GLU A 70 17.82 -0.45 14.14
CA GLU A 70 17.01 0.02 15.29
C GLU A 70 17.62 1.23 16.02
N ASP A 71 18.93 1.52 15.83
CA ASP A 71 19.60 2.65 16.46
C ASP A 71 19.33 4.00 15.77
N GLY A 72 18.55 4.03 14.70
CA GLY A 72 18.12 5.25 14.01
C GLY A 72 19.23 6.14 13.46
N LYS A 73 20.50 5.67 13.47
CA LYS A 73 21.66 6.49 13.11
C LYS A 73 21.95 6.55 11.62
N SER A 74 21.25 5.78 10.81
CA SER A 74 21.47 5.77 9.37
C SER A 74 20.19 6.18 8.63
N GLY A 75 19.97 7.49 8.45
CA GLY A 75 19.00 8.11 7.54
C GLY A 75 17.68 7.39 7.41
N ALA A 76 16.97 7.17 8.52
CA ALA A 76 15.78 6.35 8.54
C ALA A 76 14.60 7.08 7.90
N ASP A 77 14.22 6.68 6.70
CA ASP A 77 12.97 7.16 6.08
C ASP A 77 11.73 6.44 6.65
N GLY A 78 11.90 5.61 7.70
CA GLY A 78 10.83 4.88 8.37
C GLY A 78 10.23 3.74 7.54
N LEU A 79 10.84 3.35 6.42
CA LEU A 79 10.34 2.31 5.52
C LEU A 79 10.93 0.94 5.87
N TYR A 80 10.05 -0.02 6.15
CA TYR A 80 10.40 -1.40 6.44
C TYR A 80 9.76 -2.33 5.42
N LEU A 81 10.58 -3.08 4.68
CA LEU A 81 10.13 -4.08 3.72
C LEU A 81 9.79 -5.37 4.46
N LEU A 82 8.51 -5.66 4.59
CA LEU A 82 8.01 -6.89 5.23
C LEU A 82 7.91 -8.05 4.24
N ALA A 83 7.66 -7.75 2.96
CA ALA A 83 7.56 -8.69 1.84
C ALA A 83 7.90 -7.98 0.51
N PRO A 84 8.16 -8.74 -0.59
CA PRO A 84 8.20 -10.19 -0.67
C PRO A 84 9.52 -10.79 -0.16
N THR A 85 9.54 -12.11 0.06
CA THR A 85 10.76 -12.89 0.17
C THR A 85 11.18 -13.45 -1.20
N THR A 86 12.42 -13.91 -1.32
CA THR A 86 12.87 -14.63 -2.51
C THR A 86 12.03 -15.86 -2.81
N ASP A 87 11.58 -16.58 -1.76
CA ASP A 87 10.78 -17.79 -1.89
C ASP A 87 9.36 -17.48 -2.39
N LEU A 88 8.72 -16.41 -1.88
CA LEU A 88 7.41 -15.93 -2.37
C LEU A 88 7.49 -15.58 -3.86
N VAL A 89 8.54 -14.88 -4.29
CA VAL A 89 8.73 -14.53 -5.70
C VAL A 89 8.98 -15.78 -6.56
N ALA A 90 9.79 -16.73 -6.07
CA ALA A 90 10.04 -17.98 -6.78
C ALA A 90 8.75 -18.80 -6.94
N GLU A 91 7.92 -18.87 -5.89
CA GLU A 91 6.65 -19.57 -5.92
C GLU A 91 5.65 -18.89 -6.87
N ALA A 92 5.54 -17.58 -6.83
CA ALA A 92 4.70 -16.79 -7.72
C ALA A 92 5.12 -16.98 -9.20
N ASN A 93 6.42 -17.01 -9.47
CA ASN A 93 6.96 -17.28 -10.79
C ASN A 93 6.57 -18.69 -11.30
N LYS A 94 6.51 -19.67 -10.39
CA LYS A 94 6.12 -21.05 -10.73
C LYS A 94 4.61 -21.19 -10.92
N SER A 95 3.81 -20.62 -10.01
CA SER A 95 2.34 -20.71 -10.05
C SER A 95 1.69 -19.80 -11.08
N LYS A 96 2.38 -18.71 -11.48
CA LYS A 96 1.87 -17.61 -12.30
C LYS A 96 0.80 -16.78 -11.60
N ASP A 97 0.64 -16.93 -10.29
CA ASP A 97 -0.08 -16.02 -9.42
C ASP A 97 0.91 -15.04 -8.78
N TYR A 98 0.81 -13.77 -9.17
CA TYR A 98 1.81 -12.76 -8.84
C TYR A 98 1.40 -11.84 -7.68
N ASN A 99 0.27 -12.09 -7.04
CA ASN A 99 -0.17 -11.26 -5.93
C ASN A 99 0.82 -11.29 -4.76
N ASP A 100 1.33 -12.47 -4.43
CA ASP A 100 2.34 -12.66 -3.38
C ASP A 100 3.77 -12.18 -3.77
N CYS A 101 3.94 -11.58 -4.95
CA CYS A 101 5.14 -10.79 -5.29
C CYS A 101 5.04 -9.32 -4.88
N SER A 102 3.91 -8.87 -4.34
CA SER A 102 3.71 -7.47 -3.97
C SER A 102 4.64 -7.06 -2.84
N TYR A 103 5.15 -5.83 -2.92
CA TYR A 103 5.76 -5.20 -1.76
C TYR A 103 4.71 -4.98 -0.68
N VAL A 104 5.02 -5.42 0.54
CA VAL A 104 4.35 -4.97 1.75
C VAL A 104 5.32 -4.12 2.53
N ILE A 105 4.97 -2.87 2.71
CA ILE A 105 5.83 -1.87 3.33
C ILE A 105 5.15 -1.34 4.58
N LEU A 106 5.81 -1.47 5.73
CA LEU A 106 5.47 -0.74 6.93
C LEU A 106 6.20 0.60 6.91
N TYR A 107 5.46 1.68 7.00
CA TYR A 107 6.00 3.01 7.23
C TYR A 107 5.76 3.43 8.69
N ARG A 108 6.82 3.78 9.39
CA ARG A 108 6.76 4.42 10.71
C ARG A 108 6.99 5.91 10.55
N THR A 109 6.02 6.69 10.97
CA THR A 109 6.14 8.16 10.97
C THR A 109 7.16 8.63 12.02
N GLY A 110 7.49 9.93 11.99
CA GLY A 110 8.34 10.53 13.02
C GLY A 110 7.82 10.37 14.45
N ASN A 111 6.50 10.22 14.61
CA ASN A 111 5.81 9.98 15.89
C ASN A 111 5.54 8.47 16.12
N ASN A 112 6.26 7.60 15.42
CA ASN A 112 6.16 6.15 15.52
C ASN A 112 4.78 5.55 15.18
N GLN A 113 3.89 6.30 14.53
CA GLN A 113 2.63 5.76 13.99
C GLN A 113 2.90 4.84 12.81
N LYS A 114 2.06 3.81 12.66
CA LYS A 114 2.27 2.73 11.71
C LYS A 114 1.29 2.83 10.53
N ILE A 115 1.83 2.89 9.31
CA ILE A 115 1.04 2.79 8.07
C ILE A 115 1.55 1.59 7.28
N ILE A 116 0.67 0.67 6.91
CA ILE A 116 1.02 -0.47 6.05
C ILE A 116 0.48 -0.26 4.64
N PHE A 117 1.38 -0.31 3.66
CA PHE A 117 1.07 -0.38 2.24
C PHE A 117 1.15 -1.84 1.80
N ALA A 118 0.01 -2.46 1.58
CA ALA A 118 -0.06 -3.91 1.41
C ALA A 118 0.03 -4.39 -0.05
N GLY A 119 -0.06 -3.49 -1.04
CA GLY A 119 -0.10 -3.86 -2.45
C GLY A 119 -1.24 -4.83 -2.76
N ASP A 120 -1.01 -5.76 -3.67
CA ASP A 120 -1.97 -6.83 -3.98
C ASP A 120 -1.66 -8.14 -3.23
N SER A 121 -0.92 -8.04 -2.10
CA SER A 121 -0.52 -9.21 -1.29
C SER A 121 -1.69 -10.11 -0.91
N ALA A 122 -1.42 -11.41 -0.85
CA ALA A 122 -2.41 -12.44 -0.58
C ALA A 122 -2.01 -13.32 0.62
N GLU A 123 -2.69 -14.42 0.82
CA GLU A 123 -2.61 -15.27 2.02
C GLU A 123 -1.19 -15.69 2.39
N LYS A 124 -0.36 -16.10 1.42
CA LYS A 124 1.00 -16.59 1.72
C LYS A 124 1.91 -15.48 2.25
N THR A 125 1.76 -14.29 1.72
CA THR A 125 2.48 -13.11 2.18
C THR A 125 2.09 -12.79 3.62
N TRP A 126 0.80 -12.82 3.95
CA TRP A 126 0.32 -12.51 5.30
C TRP A 126 0.71 -13.58 6.30
N ASN A 127 0.67 -14.87 5.94
CA ASN A 127 1.18 -15.96 6.77
C ASN A 127 2.66 -15.74 7.12
N TYR A 128 3.49 -15.42 6.12
CA TYR A 128 4.89 -15.10 6.35
C TYR A 128 5.08 -13.88 7.27
N ILE A 129 4.32 -12.81 7.07
CA ILE A 129 4.43 -11.59 7.89
C ILE A 129 4.03 -11.88 9.33
N LEU A 130 2.94 -12.61 9.57
CA LEU A 130 2.51 -12.96 10.92
C LEU A 130 3.50 -13.89 11.63
N GLU A 131 4.13 -14.81 10.91
CA GLU A 131 5.16 -15.71 11.51
C GLU A 131 6.46 -14.96 11.88
N ASN A 132 6.83 -13.90 11.15
CA ASN A 132 8.16 -13.30 11.25
C ASN A 132 8.16 -11.85 11.74
N HIS A 133 7.03 -11.14 11.64
CA HIS A 133 6.90 -9.70 11.87
C HIS A 133 5.64 -9.34 12.68
N GLU A 134 5.05 -10.28 13.44
CA GLU A 134 3.80 -10.05 14.17
C GLU A 134 3.88 -8.81 15.06
N GLU A 135 4.93 -8.68 15.87
CA GLU A 135 5.10 -7.54 16.78
C GLU A 135 5.30 -6.20 16.04
N ASP A 136 5.85 -6.23 14.82
CA ASP A 136 6.01 -5.03 14.00
C ASP A 136 4.67 -4.53 13.47
N VAL A 137 3.77 -5.45 13.11
CA VAL A 137 2.50 -5.14 12.44
C VAL A 137 1.30 -5.11 13.36
N LYS A 138 1.47 -5.45 14.61
CA LYS A 138 0.40 -5.40 15.61
C LYS A 138 -0.09 -3.98 15.85
N ASP A 139 -1.42 -3.81 15.98
CA ASP A 139 -2.07 -2.53 16.27
C ASP A 139 -1.61 -1.40 15.33
N VAL A 140 -1.95 -1.53 14.05
CA VAL A 140 -1.58 -0.58 12.98
C VAL A 140 -2.53 0.62 13.00
N ASP A 141 -2.00 1.82 12.80
CA ASP A 141 -2.83 3.02 12.73
C ASP A 141 -3.61 3.07 11.40
N ILE A 142 -2.92 2.86 10.27
CA ILE A 142 -3.55 2.85 8.95
C ILE A 142 -3.11 1.63 8.14
N LEU A 143 -4.09 0.93 7.58
CA LEU A 143 -3.87 -0.13 6.60
C LEU A 143 -4.37 0.31 5.22
N ILE A 144 -3.49 0.36 4.24
CA ILE A 144 -3.91 0.36 2.83
C ILE A 144 -4.24 -1.09 2.49
N ALA A 145 -5.54 -1.37 2.29
CA ALA A 145 -6.04 -2.74 2.21
C ALA A 145 -5.35 -3.58 1.13
N PRO A 146 -4.89 -4.81 1.44
CA PRO A 146 -4.33 -5.71 0.46
C PRO A 146 -5.33 -5.98 -0.65
N HIS A 147 -4.83 -6.12 -1.87
CA HIS A 147 -5.63 -6.41 -3.07
C HIS A 147 -6.89 -5.51 -3.18
N HIS A 148 -6.72 -4.22 -2.87
CA HIS A 148 -7.78 -3.19 -2.85
C HIS A 148 -8.92 -3.43 -1.84
N GLY A 149 -8.77 -4.36 -0.90
CA GLY A 149 -9.84 -4.79 0.01
C GLY A 149 -10.83 -5.78 -0.62
N ARG A 150 -10.39 -6.54 -1.63
CA ARG A 150 -11.24 -7.53 -2.33
C ARG A 150 -11.36 -8.84 -1.54
N LYS A 151 -12.47 -9.54 -1.76
CA LYS A 151 -12.75 -10.90 -1.24
C LYS A 151 -11.76 -11.97 -1.71
N THR A 152 -10.95 -11.69 -2.70
CA THR A 152 -10.01 -12.64 -3.32
C THR A 152 -8.61 -12.61 -2.69
N GLY A 153 -8.43 -11.87 -1.60
CA GLY A 153 -7.14 -11.74 -0.91
C GLY A 153 -6.73 -12.95 -0.05
N GLY A 154 -7.53 -14.01 -0.02
CA GLY A 154 -7.30 -15.19 0.83
C GLY A 154 -7.89 -15.02 2.23
N ASN A 155 -7.26 -15.66 3.23
CA ASN A 155 -7.62 -15.56 4.63
C ASN A 155 -7.37 -14.14 5.17
N ASP A 156 -8.30 -13.62 5.95
CA ASP A 156 -8.26 -12.28 6.56
C ASP A 156 -7.95 -12.28 8.06
N GLU A 157 -7.44 -13.40 8.59
CA GLU A 157 -7.02 -13.54 9.99
C GLU A 157 -5.94 -12.53 10.40
N TYR A 158 -5.14 -12.03 9.44
CA TYR A 158 -4.18 -10.95 9.69
C TYR A 158 -4.84 -9.70 10.30
N LEU A 159 -6.12 -9.45 10.05
CA LEU A 159 -6.84 -8.31 10.62
C LEU A 159 -6.97 -8.40 12.14
N ASP A 160 -6.98 -9.60 12.70
CA ASP A 160 -7.09 -9.79 14.16
C ASP A 160 -5.80 -9.37 14.88
N VAL A 161 -4.66 -9.43 14.19
CA VAL A 161 -3.36 -8.97 14.70
C VAL A 161 -3.14 -7.49 14.37
N LEU A 162 -3.35 -7.10 13.11
CA LEU A 162 -3.14 -5.73 12.66
C LEU A 162 -4.06 -4.74 13.35
N ASN A 163 -5.31 -5.13 13.64
CA ASN A 163 -6.30 -4.33 14.34
C ASN A 163 -6.29 -2.84 13.90
N PRO A 164 -6.37 -2.52 12.60
CA PRO A 164 -6.12 -1.18 12.11
C PRO A 164 -7.16 -0.18 12.61
N LYS A 165 -6.73 1.02 13.05
CA LYS A 165 -7.62 2.11 13.46
C LYS A 165 -8.42 2.64 12.26
N LEU A 166 -7.81 2.63 11.06
CA LEU A 166 -8.48 2.95 9.81
C LEU A 166 -7.92 2.12 8.67
N THR A 167 -8.80 1.56 7.85
CA THR A 167 -8.40 0.89 6.60
C THR A 167 -8.86 1.68 5.38
N LEU A 168 -7.97 1.86 4.41
CA LEU A 168 -8.27 2.49 3.14
C LEU A 168 -8.41 1.43 2.05
N PHE A 169 -9.61 1.29 1.50
CA PHE A 169 -9.89 0.40 0.39
C PHE A 169 -9.56 1.08 -0.94
N GLY A 170 -8.85 0.38 -1.80
CA GLY A 170 -8.46 0.86 -3.11
C GLY A 170 -9.62 0.97 -4.11
N ASN A 171 -9.26 1.34 -5.34
CA ASN A 171 -10.21 1.53 -6.42
C ASN A 171 -10.67 0.17 -7.01
N ALA A 172 -11.72 -0.40 -6.44
CA ALA A 172 -12.41 -1.57 -6.95
C ALA A 172 -13.91 -1.34 -6.92
N LYS A 173 -14.67 -2.08 -7.76
CA LYS A 173 -16.13 -2.02 -7.68
C LYS A 173 -16.59 -2.55 -6.33
N SER A 174 -17.58 -1.89 -5.72
CA SER A 174 -18.10 -2.21 -4.38
C SER A 174 -18.55 -3.67 -4.23
N GLU A 175 -19.03 -4.31 -5.32
CA GLU A 175 -19.46 -5.72 -5.34
C GLU A 175 -18.30 -6.71 -5.08
N TYR A 176 -17.05 -6.29 -5.31
CA TYR A 176 -15.85 -7.12 -5.11
C TYR A 176 -15.18 -6.87 -3.77
N LEU A 177 -15.57 -5.83 -3.03
CA LEU A 177 -14.97 -5.47 -1.75
C LEU A 177 -15.50 -6.35 -0.62
N ASP A 178 -14.62 -6.72 0.30
CA ASP A 178 -14.95 -7.53 1.46
C ASP A 178 -15.27 -6.67 2.70
N TYR A 179 -16.38 -5.98 2.64
CA TYR A 179 -16.84 -5.21 3.79
C TYR A 179 -17.12 -6.07 5.03
N SER A 180 -17.47 -7.35 4.81
CA SER A 180 -17.87 -8.25 5.90
C SER A 180 -16.71 -8.54 6.85
N SER A 181 -15.52 -8.75 6.34
CA SER A 181 -14.34 -9.04 7.16
C SER A 181 -13.99 -7.91 8.13
N TRP A 182 -14.12 -6.66 7.67
CA TRP A 182 -13.92 -5.48 8.52
C TRP A 182 -15.10 -5.23 9.47
N ASN A 183 -16.32 -5.26 8.95
CA ASN A 183 -17.53 -4.99 9.76
C ASN A 183 -17.71 -6.00 10.89
N ASN A 184 -17.45 -7.29 10.65
CA ASN A 184 -17.56 -8.32 11.68
C ASN A 184 -16.56 -8.15 12.84
N ARG A 185 -15.45 -7.45 12.59
CA ARG A 185 -14.43 -7.10 13.57
C ARG A 185 -14.60 -5.71 14.16
N GLY A 186 -15.59 -4.93 13.69
CA GLY A 186 -15.79 -3.54 14.09
C GLY A 186 -14.69 -2.60 13.63
N LEU A 187 -13.93 -2.98 12.60
CA LEU A 187 -12.83 -2.18 12.06
C LEU A 187 -13.36 -1.09 11.12
N ASP A 188 -12.84 0.11 11.31
CA ASP A 188 -13.20 1.26 10.49
C ASP A 188 -12.55 1.22 9.12
N HIS A 189 -13.28 1.62 8.07
CA HIS A 189 -12.77 1.65 6.72
C HIS A 189 -13.42 2.73 5.84
N ILE A 190 -12.67 3.21 4.86
CA ILE A 190 -13.09 4.17 3.85
C ILE A 190 -12.70 3.66 2.47
N THR A 191 -13.57 3.86 1.48
CA THR A 191 -13.26 3.51 0.09
C THR A 191 -13.05 4.77 -0.76
N ASN A 192 -12.17 4.70 -1.75
CA ASN A 192 -12.04 5.77 -2.74
C ASN A 192 -13.37 6.08 -3.46
N ASN A 193 -14.21 5.06 -3.68
CA ASN A 193 -15.53 5.24 -4.30
C ASN A 193 -16.47 6.15 -3.47
N GLN A 194 -16.28 6.19 -2.14
CA GLN A 194 -17.08 7.01 -1.23
C GLN A 194 -16.49 8.39 -1.00
N ALA A 195 -15.16 8.47 -0.89
CA ALA A 195 -14.45 9.64 -0.40
C ALA A 195 -13.72 10.44 -1.50
N ASN A 196 -13.61 9.88 -2.70
CA ASN A 196 -12.71 10.33 -3.76
C ASN A 196 -11.24 10.23 -3.33
N CYS A 197 -10.49 11.31 -3.35
CA CYS A 197 -9.13 11.33 -2.84
C CYS A 197 -9.13 11.36 -1.30
N ILE A 198 -8.26 10.57 -0.67
CA ILE A 198 -8.04 10.56 0.78
C ILE A 198 -6.64 11.09 1.01
N ILE A 199 -6.51 12.06 1.89
CA ILE A 199 -5.26 12.75 2.21
C ILE A 199 -4.97 12.52 3.69
N ILE A 200 -3.75 12.10 4.01
CA ILE A 200 -3.32 11.86 5.38
C ILE A 200 -2.13 12.77 5.68
N ASN A 201 -2.32 13.64 6.66
CA ASN A 201 -1.24 14.45 7.22
C ASN A 201 -0.60 13.69 8.38
N THR A 202 0.64 13.24 8.21
CA THR A 202 1.40 12.49 9.23
C THR A 202 2.18 13.38 10.19
N ASN A 203 2.08 14.69 10.05
CA ASN A 203 2.79 15.68 10.87
C ASN A 203 1.85 16.44 11.83
N GLY A 204 0.66 15.91 12.10
CA GLY A 204 -0.25 16.48 13.07
C GLY A 204 0.35 16.48 14.50
N GLU A 205 0.05 17.51 15.30
CA GLU A 205 0.60 17.64 16.66
C GLU A 205 0.15 16.52 17.60
N SER A 206 -1.02 15.95 17.36
CA SER A 206 -1.64 14.93 18.23
C SER A 206 -1.90 13.58 17.54
N GLY A 207 -1.49 13.45 16.28
CA GLY A 207 -1.73 12.25 15.49
C GLY A 207 -1.75 12.51 13.99
N MET A 208 -2.35 11.59 13.24
CA MET A 208 -2.52 11.74 11.80
C MET A 208 -3.90 12.29 11.48
N ASP A 209 -3.96 13.45 10.81
CA ASP A 209 -5.20 14.03 10.35
C ASP A 209 -5.60 13.47 8.98
N VAL A 210 -6.87 13.12 8.85
CA VAL A 210 -7.43 12.53 7.63
C VAL A 210 -8.42 13.49 6.98
N TYR A 211 -8.19 13.74 5.69
CA TYR A 211 -9.02 14.60 4.87
C TYR A 211 -9.52 13.83 3.65
N VAL A 212 -10.65 14.26 3.09
CA VAL A 212 -11.22 13.71 1.87
C VAL A 212 -11.65 14.83 0.93
N THR A 213 -11.66 14.56 -0.37
CA THR A 213 -12.04 15.61 -1.33
C THR A 213 -13.54 15.65 -1.64
N TYR A 214 -14.32 14.68 -1.15
CA TYR A 214 -15.77 14.64 -1.36
C TYR A 214 -16.53 15.19 -0.16
N GLU A 215 -17.01 16.41 -0.27
CA GLU A 215 -17.70 17.17 0.77
C GLU A 215 -18.88 16.44 1.40
N VAL A 216 -19.74 15.83 0.56
CA VAL A 216 -20.96 15.14 1.05
C VAL A 216 -20.62 13.98 1.96
N PHE A 217 -19.57 13.21 1.59
CA PHE A 217 -19.06 12.14 2.44
C PHE A 217 -18.48 12.69 3.73
N ALA A 218 -17.69 13.76 3.66
CA ALA A 218 -17.08 14.40 4.82
C ALA A 218 -18.13 14.84 5.83
N LYS A 219 -19.16 15.57 5.40
CA LYS A 219 -20.27 16.05 6.25
C LYS A 219 -21.08 14.91 6.89
N LYS A 220 -21.24 13.79 6.17
CA LYS A 220 -21.89 12.60 6.72
C LYS A 220 -21.03 11.91 7.77
N ARG A 221 -19.71 11.88 7.55
CA ARG A 221 -18.73 11.21 8.42
C ARG A 221 -18.46 12.02 9.69
N ASN A 222 -18.30 13.33 9.54
CA ASN A 222 -18.05 14.29 10.61
C ASN A 222 -18.91 15.54 10.38
N PRO A 223 -19.99 15.74 11.16
CA PRO A 223 -20.83 16.94 11.05
C PRO A 223 -20.08 18.25 11.27
N ASP A 224 -18.99 18.25 12.06
CA ASP A 224 -18.13 19.38 12.36
C ASP A 224 -16.96 19.54 11.37
N THR A 225 -17.03 18.88 10.21
CA THR A 225 -16.02 18.96 9.15
C THR A 225 -15.80 20.39 8.68
N PHE A 226 -14.58 20.72 8.33
CA PHE A 226 -14.18 21.96 7.69
C PHE A 226 -13.29 21.69 6.50
N TYR A 227 -13.26 22.62 5.56
CA TYR A 227 -12.34 22.54 4.42
C TYR A 227 -11.01 23.18 4.77
N ASP A 228 -9.92 22.46 4.54
CA ASP A 228 -8.56 22.95 4.74
C ASP A 228 -7.91 23.21 3.37
N GLU A 229 -7.61 24.47 3.10
CA GLU A 229 -7.00 24.88 1.83
C GLU A 229 -5.57 24.36 1.67
N THR A 230 -4.86 24.14 2.77
CA THR A 230 -3.47 23.62 2.74
C THR A 230 -3.41 22.22 2.17
N TYR A 231 -4.38 21.39 2.56
CA TYR A 231 -4.46 19.99 2.08
C TYR A 231 -5.44 19.83 0.91
N GLY A 232 -6.23 20.84 0.59
CA GLY A 232 -7.22 20.76 -0.48
C GLY A 232 -8.33 19.75 -0.20
N GLY A 233 -8.69 19.58 1.06
CA GLY A 233 -9.61 18.53 1.51
C GLY A 233 -10.45 18.91 2.73
N TRP A 234 -11.51 18.12 2.94
CA TRP A 234 -12.41 18.21 4.08
C TRP A 234 -11.91 17.33 5.20
N TYR A 235 -11.63 17.90 6.38
CA TYR A 235 -11.23 17.14 7.57
C TYR A 235 -12.33 16.18 8.01
N ILE A 236 -11.96 14.94 8.34
CA ILE A 236 -12.93 13.95 8.81
C ILE A 236 -12.60 13.35 10.17
N MET A 237 -11.33 13.20 10.51
CA MET A 237 -10.92 12.64 11.80
C MET A 237 -9.42 12.82 12.04
N THR A 238 -9.01 12.65 13.29
CA THR A 238 -7.59 12.45 13.68
C THR A 238 -7.42 11.04 14.23
N ILE A 239 -6.36 10.34 13.78
CA ILE A 239 -5.93 9.07 14.32
C ILE A 239 -4.86 9.37 15.36
N TYR A 240 -5.23 9.30 16.63
CA TYR A 240 -4.33 9.60 17.74
C TYR A 240 -3.28 8.51 17.94
N GLU A 241 -2.13 8.88 18.49
CA GLU A 241 -1.14 7.94 19.01
C GLU A 241 -1.80 7.00 20.04
N GLY A 242 -1.46 5.71 19.98
CA GLY A 242 -1.99 4.68 20.87
C GLY A 242 -1.14 4.50 22.11
#